data_5ce0e581d9f53a54dba76f9f77b5d562
#
_entry.id   5ce0e581d9f53a54dba76f9f77b5d562
#
_cell.length_a   1.000
_cell.length_b   1.000
_cell.length_c   1.000
_cell.angle_alpha   90.00
_cell.angle_beta   90.00
_cell.angle_gamma   90.00
#
_symmetry.space_group_name_H-M   'P 1'
#
loop_
_entity.id
_entity.type
_entity.pdbx_description
1 polymer ?
#
loop_
_entity_poly.entity_id
_entity_poly.type
_entity_poly.pdbx_seq_one_letter_code
_entity_poly.pdbx_strand_id
1 'polypeptide(L)'
;MLYERQAAVDDALFLAANMRQADKDECMASAGLNPTQALETAYEHSTILRAVVLGPPKGNHNVVALYGTVPYDTSIGLASVWMLGTDQLVQGGMTFARRCTEYIDWMHSYYPALFNFVDARNTLHLRWLKWAGFNFIQRHETFGYEKRPFYEFFRMQW
;
A
#
# COMPACT_ATOMS: atom_id res chain seq x y z
N MET A 1 -7.27 -11.62 -15.41
CA MET A 1 -7.74 -12.07 -14.09
C MET A 1 -6.70 -11.71 -13.03
N LEU A 2 -7.13 -11.22 -11.91
CA LEU A 2 -6.25 -10.87 -10.80
C LEU A 2 -6.06 -12.07 -9.86
N TYR A 3 -4.84 -12.31 -9.46
CA TYR A 3 -4.47 -13.30 -8.46
C TYR A 3 -3.72 -12.61 -7.32
N GLU A 4 -3.79 -13.19 -6.13
CA GLU A 4 -3.09 -12.70 -4.95
C GLU A 4 -2.30 -13.86 -4.35
N ARG A 5 -1.05 -13.59 -3.98
CA ARG A 5 -0.14 -14.59 -3.41
C ARG A 5 0.87 -13.96 -2.48
N GLN A 6 1.61 -14.78 -1.75
CA GLN A 6 2.75 -14.31 -0.97
C GLN A 6 3.76 -13.62 -1.90
N ALA A 7 4.27 -12.46 -1.49
CA ALA A 7 5.27 -11.74 -2.25
C ALA A 7 6.65 -12.43 -2.14
N ALA A 8 7.40 -12.39 -3.24
CA ALA A 8 8.76 -12.88 -3.32
C ALA A 8 9.73 -11.72 -3.55
N VAL A 9 11.04 -11.99 -3.41
CA VAL A 9 12.08 -10.96 -3.63
C VAL A 9 12.03 -10.42 -5.07
N ASP A 10 11.80 -11.30 -6.04
CA ASP A 10 11.70 -10.90 -7.46
C ASP A 10 10.58 -9.90 -7.71
N ASP A 11 9.49 -9.98 -6.94
CA ASP A 11 8.38 -9.02 -7.05
C ASP A 11 8.83 -7.61 -6.66
N ALA A 12 9.67 -7.51 -5.62
CA ALA A 12 10.22 -6.22 -5.20
C ALA A 12 11.14 -5.63 -6.26
N LEU A 13 11.98 -6.45 -6.88
CA LEU A 13 12.87 -6.01 -7.95
C LEU A 13 12.07 -5.48 -9.15
N PHE A 14 11.03 -6.20 -9.54
CA PHE A 14 10.16 -5.78 -10.62
C PHE A 14 9.42 -4.48 -10.28
N LEU A 15 8.86 -4.39 -9.09
CA LEU A 15 8.12 -3.19 -8.67
C LEU A 15 9.04 -1.97 -8.56
N ALA A 16 10.25 -2.13 -8.02
CA ALA A 16 11.21 -1.03 -7.92
C ALA A 16 11.51 -0.43 -9.30
N ALA A 17 11.61 -1.28 -10.34
CA ALA A 17 11.89 -0.85 -11.71
C ALA A 17 10.67 -0.26 -12.42
N ASN A 18 9.45 -0.54 -11.96
CA ASN A 18 8.20 -0.21 -12.66
C ASN A 18 7.18 0.52 -11.79
N MET A 19 7.60 1.09 -10.68
CA MET A 19 6.70 1.77 -9.74
C MET A 19 6.03 2.99 -10.39
N ARG A 20 4.73 3.18 -10.09
CA ARG A 20 3.98 4.37 -10.48
C ARG A 20 4.70 5.62 -9.99
N GLN A 21 4.68 6.67 -10.82
CA GLN A 21 5.32 7.93 -10.44
C GLN A 21 4.74 8.52 -9.14
N ALA A 22 3.41 8.44 -8.97
CA ALA A 22 2.78 8.93 -7.75
C ALA A 22 3.27 8.21 -6.49
N ASP A 23 3.52 6.91 -6.59
CA ASP A 23 4.05 6.12 -5.47
C ASP A 23 5.53 6.42 -5.21
N LYS A 24 6.32 6.63 -6.27
CA LYS A 24 7.71 7.10 -6.11
C LYS A 24 7.75 8.44 -5.39
N ASP A 25 6.90 9.38 -5.81
CA ASP A 25 6.83 10.71 -5.22
C ASP A 25 6.43 10.62 -3.74
N GLU A 26 5.50 9.74 -3.41
CA GLU A 26 5.05 9.54 -2.02
C GLU A 26 6.16 8.95 -1.15
N CYS A 27 6.88 7.95 -1.63
CA CYS A 27 8.01 7.36 -0.90
C CYS A 27 9.09 8.41 -0.61
N MET A 28 9.41 9.25 -1.59
CA MET A 28 10.38 10.32 -1.41
C MET A 28 9.86 11.38 -0.44
N ALA A 29 8.61 11.80 -0.62
CA ALA A 29 8.02 12.85 0.21
C ALA A 29 7.87 12.43 1.68
N SER A 30 7.51 11.16 1.94
CA SER A 30 7.27 10.68 3.29
C SER A 30 8.56 10.37 4.06
N ALA A 31 9.50 9.68 3.42
CA ALA A 31 10.67 9.12 4.12
C ALA A 31 12.02 9.40 3.44
N GLY A 32 12.04 10.07 2.30
CA GLY A 32 13.27 10.33 1.55
C GLY A 32 13.86 9.08 0.92
N LEU A 33 13.03 8.08 0.61
CA LEU A 33 13.46 6.80 0.08
C LEU A 33 13.17 6.69 -1.42
N ASN A 34 14.12 6.15 -2.18
CA ASN A 34 13.86 5.74 -3.56
C ASN A 34 13.06 4.42 -3.57
N PRO A 35 12.54 3.96 -4.74
CA PRO A 35 11.73 2.75 -4.78
C PRO A 35 12.41 1.51 -4.20
N THR A 36 13.68 1.28 -4.49
CA THR A 36 14.43 0.14 -3.96
C THR A 36 14.52 0.19 -2.44
N GLN A 37 14.89 1.34 -1.89
CA GLN A 37 15.00 1.53 -0.44
C GLN A 37 13.64 1.37 0.25
N ALA A 38 12.58 1.91 -0.34
CA ALA A 38 11.23 1.79 0.21
C ALA A 38 10.80 0.33 0.30
N LEU A 39 11.06 -0.46 -0.74
CA LEU A 39 10.72 -1.88 -0.77
C LEU A 39 11.59 -2.71 0.16
N GLU A 40 12.89 -2.41 0.26
CA GLU A 40 13.76 -3.05 1.24
C GLU A 40 13.23 -2.85 2.67
N THR A 41 12.87 -1.62 3.01
CA THR A 41 12.31 -1.29 4.32
C THR A 41 10.98 -2.03 4.56
N ALA A 42 10.10 -2.05 3.55
CA ALA A 42 8.82 -2.75 3.65
C ALA A 42 9.03 -4.26 3.85
N TYR A 43 9.94 -4.87 3.11
CA TYR A 43 10.23 -6.32 3.24
C TYR A 43 10.85 -6.66 4.59
N GLU A 44 11.68 -5.78 5.12
CA GLU A 44 12.33 -5.99 6.42
C GLU A 44 11.35 -5.94 7.60
N HIS A 45 10.36 -5.04 7.53
CA HIS A 45 9.48 -4.76 8.69
C HIS A 45 8.07 -5.31 8.56
N SER A 46 7.64 -5.72 7.38
CA SER A 46 6.24 -6.17 7.18
C SER A 46 6.02 -7.58 7.71
N THR A 47 4.89 -7.77 8.41
CA THR A 47 4.42 -9.09 8.87
C THR A 47 3.48 -9.73 7.86
N ILE A 48 2.73 -8.93 7.12
CA ILE A 48 1.96 -9.36 5.96
C ILE A 48 2.64 -8.74 4.74
N LEU A 49 2.88 -9.57 3.71
CA LEU A 49 3.59 -9.14 2.51
C LEU A 49 3.07 -9.93 1.33
N ARG A 50 2.20 -9.30 0.54
CA ARG A 50 1.44 -9.95 -0.53
C ARG A 50 1.63 -9.26 -1.87
N ALA A 51 1.50 -10.03 -2.94
CA ALA A 51 1.56 -9.55 -4.31
C ALA A 51 0.22 -9.76 -5.01
N VAL A 52 -0.23 -8.75 -5.75
CA VAL A 52 -1.37 -8.83 -6.66
C VAL A 52 -0.82 -8.84 -8.07
N VAL A 53 -1.19 -9.88 -8.84
CA VAL A 53 -0.66 -10.08 -10.19
C VAL A 53 -1.78 -10.27 -11.20
N LEU A 54 -1.55 -9.89 -12.45
CA LEU A 54 -2.44 -10.17 -13.58
C LEU A 54 -1.95 -11.43 -14.29
N GLY A 55 -2.92 -12.26 -14.75
CA GLY A 55 -2.62 -13.49 -15.47
C GLY A 55 -2.29 -14.66 -14.56
N PRO A 56 -1.53 -15.66 -15.02
CA PRO A 56 -1.16 -16.80 -14.18
C PRO A 56 -0.41 -16.36 -12.93
N PRO A 57 -0.66 -17.01 -11.76
CA PRO A 57 -0.04 -16.58 -10.51
C PRO A 57 1.46 -16.81 -10.42
N LYS A 58 2.06 -17.41 -11.46
CA LYS A 58 3.50 -17.64 -11.56
C LYS A 58 4.16 -16.52 -12.35
N GLY A 59 5.36 -16.12 -11.92
CA GLY A 59 6.12 -15.04 -12.53
C GLY A 59 5.87 -13.68 -11.89
N ASN A 60 6.76 -12.74 -12.14
CA ASN A 60 6.77 -11.42 -11.50
C ASN A 60 6.50 -10.26 -12.47
N HIS A 61 6.49 -10.51 -13.77
CA HIS A 61 6.38 -9.45 -14.79
C HIS A 61 4.96 -8.88 -14.94
N ASN A 62 3.99 -9.42 -14.21
CA ASN A 62 2.60 -8.94 -14.20
C ASN A 62 2.19 -8.41 -12.83
N VAL A 63 3.12 -7.97 -12.02
CA VAL A 63 2.83 -7.40 -10.71
C VAL A 63 2.03 -6.12 -10.88
N VAL A 64 0.84 -6.08 -10.30
CA VAL A 64 -0.03 -4.91 -10.25
C VAL A 64 0.33 -4.06 -9.03
N ALA A 65 0.47 -4.70 -7.87
CA ALA A 65 0.82 -4.04 -6.62
C ALA A 65 1.41 -5.04 -5.62
N LEU A 66 2.18 -4.50 -4.70
CA LEU A 66 2.52 -5.17 -3.45
C LEU A 66 1.84 -4.42 -2.30
N TYR A 67 1.39 -5.15 -1.31
CA TYR A 67 0.81 -4.55 -0.11
C TYR A 67 1.19 -5.35 1.13
N GLY A 68 1.06 -4.72 2.28
CA GLY A 68 1.38 -5.39 3.52
C GLY A 68 1.06 -4.56 4.75
N THR A 69 1.45 -5.12 5.90
CA THR A 69 1.29 -4.47 7.20
C THR A 69 2.60 -4.48 7.97
N VAL A 70 2.83 -3.38 8.68
CA VAL A 70 3.94 -3.25 9.63
C VAL A 70 3.33 -3.04 11.02
N PRO A 71 3.59 -3.91 12.01
CA PRO A 71 3.07 -3.71 13.36
C PRO A 71 3.54 -2.37 13.93
N TYR A 72 2.63 -1.65 14.56
CA TYR A 72 2.94 -0.35 15.16
C TYR A 72 2.79 -0.40 16.67
N ASP A 73 1.62 -0.78 17.16
CA ASP A 73 1.34 -0.96 18.58
C ASP A 73 0.56 -2.25 18.78
N THR A 74 1.27 -3.31 19.11
CA THR A 74 0.69 -4.65 19.24
C THR A 74 -0.21 -4.78 20.47
N SER A 75 -0.06 -3.89 21.47
CA SER A 75 -0.90 -3.91 22.66
C SER A 75 -2.36 -3.58 22.36
N ILE A 76 -2.62 -2.82 21.30
CA ILE A 76 -3.97 -2.45 20.84
C ILE A 76 -4.30 -2.99 19.45
N GLY A 77 -3.45 -3.85 18.91
CA GLY A 77 -3.67 -4.45 17.59
C GLY A 77 -3.61 -3.45 16.44
N LEU A 78 -2.76 -2.44 16.55
CA LEU A 78 -2.58 -1.39 15.53
C LEU A 78 -1.41 -1.71 14.62
N ALA A 79 -1.64 -1.67 13.32
CA ALA A 79 -0.58 -1.80 12.31
C ALA A 79 -0.71 -0.71 11.26
N SER A 80 0.41 -0.33 10.65
CA SER A 80 0.37 0.47 9.45
C SER A 80 0.14 -0.44 8.24
N VAL A 81 -0.69 0.02 7.31
CA VAL A 81 -0.98 -0.67 6.06
C VAL A 81 -0.35 0.12 4.92
N TRP A 82 0.28 -0.57 3.97
CA TRP A 82 0.92 0.07 2.83
C TRP A 82 0.59 -0.66 1.54
N MET A 83 0.63 0.08 0.44
CA MET A 83 0.50 -0.46 -0.91
C MET A 83 1.33 0.37 -1.87
N LEU A 84 2.09 -0.31 -2.71
CA LEU A 84 2.88 0.30 -3.78
C LEU A 84 2.56 -0.43 -5.08
N GLY A 85 2.37 0.31 -6.16
CA GLY A 85 1.90 -0.27 -7.39
C GLY A 85 2.65 0.14 -8.64
N THR A 86 2.34 -0.59 -9.71
CA THR A 86 2.74 -0.27 -11.09
C THR A 86 1.60 0.48 -11.78
N ASP A 87 1.84 0.93 -13.01
CA ASP A 87 0.79 1.58 -13.81
C ASP A 87 -0.39 0.65 -14.13
N GLN A 88 -0.21 -0.65 -13.99
CA GLN A 88 -1.31 -1.62 -14.13
C GLN A 88 -2.41 -1.45 -13.08
N LEU A 89 -2.11 -0.80 -11.94
CA LEU A 89 -3.13 -0.43 -10.95
C LEU A 89 -4.24 0.42 -11.56
N VAL A 90 -3.88 1.38 -12.41
CA VAL A 90 -4.85 2.26 -13.05
C VAL A 90 -5.76 1.47 -13.99
N GLN A 91 -5.19 0.50 -14.70
CA GLN A 91 -5.93 -0.35 -15.64
C GLN A 91 -6.86 -1.35 -14.94
N GLY A 92 -6.55 -1.74 -13.72
CA GLY A 92 -7.34 -2.68 -12.92
C GLY A 92 -8.71 -2.13 -12.50
N GLY A 93 -8.84 -0.82 -12.36
CA GLY A 93 -10.12 -0.14 -12.14
C GLY A 93 -10.94 -0.69 -10.97
N MET A 94 -12.24 -0.85 -11.22
CA MET A 94 -13.20 -1.32 -10.21
C MET A 94 -12.97 -2.76 -9.76
N THR A 95 -12.43 -3.62 -10.61
CA THR A 95 -12.13 -5.00 -10.23
C THR A 95 -11.08 -5.03 -9.13
N PHE A 96 -10.02 -4.25 -9.28
CA PHE A 96 -8.98 -4.14 -8.26
C PHE A 96 -9.53 -3.52 -6.97
N ALA A 97 -10.34 -2.45 -7.09
CA ALA A 97 -10.93 -1.78 -5.93
C ALA A 97 -11.78 -2.75 -5.09
N ARG A 98 -12.59 -3.60 -5.73
CA ARG A 98 -13.38 -4.61 -5.03
C ARG A 98 -12.50 -5.62 -4.30
N ARG A 99 -11.43 -6.07 -4.94
CA ARG A 99 -10.49 -7.01 -4.34
C ARG A 99 -9.77 -6.39 -3.15
N CYS A 100 -9.46 -5.10 -3.21
CA CYS A 100 -8.81 -4.39 -2.08
C CYS A 100 -9.64 -4.50 -0.80
N THR A 101 -10.97 -4.44 -0.88
CA THR A 101 -11.83 -4.60 0.29
C THR A 101 -11.63 -5.97 0.95
N GLU A 102 -11.56 -7.02 0.13
CA GLU A 102 -11.32 -8.38 0.62
C GLU A 102 -9.96 -8.49 1.31
N TYR A 103 -8.93 -7.88 0.73
CA TYR A 103 -7.57 -7.89 1.31
C TYR A 103 -7.53 -7.13 2.64
N ILE A 104 -8.22 -6.00 2.72
CA ILE A 104 -8.31 -5.20 3.94
C ILE A 104 -9.04 -5.98 5.04
N ASP A 105 -10.16 -6.60 4.71
CA ASP A 105 -10.90 -7.43 5.68
C ASP A 105 -10.05 -8.59 6.19
N TRP A 106 -9.28 -9.21 5.30
CA TRP A 106 -8.36 -10.27 5.69
C TRP A 106 -7.25 -9.75 6.62
N MET A 107 -6.67 -8.59 6.34
CA MET A 107 -5.66 -7.98 7.21
C MET A 107 -6.26 -7.64 8.59
N HIS A 108 -7.51 -7.24 8.64
CA HIS A 108 -8.21 -6.99 9.90
C HIS A 108 -8.39 -8.24 10.75
N SER A 109 -8.30 -9.44 10.18
CA SER A 109 -8.31 -10.67 10.97
C SER A 109 -7.07 -10.78 11.86
N TYR A 110 -6.00 -10.07 11.54
CA TYR A 110 -4.77 -10.02 12.32
C TYR A 110 -4.63 -8.72 13.12
N TYR A 111 -5.11 -7.60 12.57
CA TYR A 111 -4.97 -6.27 13.17
C TYR A 111 -6.31 -5.56 13.16
N PRO A 112 -6.96 -5.41 14.33
CA PRO A 112 -8.26 -4.72 14.42
C PRO A 112 -8.22 -3.26 13.94
N ALA A 113 -7.05 -2.61 14.03
CA ALA A 113 -6.89 -1.22 13.63
C ALA A 113 -5.77 -1.09 12.59
N LEU A 114 -6.08 -0.41 11.48
CA LEU A 114 -5.14 -0.13 10.39
C LEU A 114 -5.06 1.38 10.16
N PHE A 115 -3.86 1.89 9.96
CA PHE A 115 -3.64 3.31 9.69
C PHE A 115 -2.46 3.51 8.75
N ASN A 116 -2.32 4.68 8.19
CA ASN A 116 -1.09 5.20 7.60
C ASN A 116 -1.32 6.64 7.12
N PHE A 117 -0.37 7.15 6.37
CA PHE A 117 -0.40 8.49 5.79
C PHE A 117 -0.32 8.35 4.27
N VAL A 118 -1.06 9.19 3.56
CA VAL A 118 -1.09 9.19 2.10
C VAL A 118 -0.82 10.60 1.58
N ASP A 119 0.04 10.71 0.57
CA ASP A 119 0.35 11.99 -0.06
C ASP A 119 -0.92 12.58 -0.69
N ALA A 120 -1.19 13.86 -0.40
CA ALA A 120 -2.36 14.55 -0.94
C ALA A 120 -2.38 14.60 -2.48
N ARG A 121 -1.23 14.41 -3.13
CA ARG A 121 -1.12 14.34 -4.60
C ARG A 121 -1.49 12.97 -5.15
N ASN A 122 -1.51 11.93 -4.34
CA ASN A 122 -1.80 10.55 -4.78
C ASN A 122 -3.31 10.33 -4.86
N THR A 123 -3.95 10.98 -5.81
CA THR A 123 -5.41 11.06 -5.92
C THR A 123 -6.07 9.69 -6.14
N LEU A 124 -5.39 8.76 -6.82
CA LEU A 124 -5.91 7.41 -7.03
C LEU A 124 -6.05 6.67 -5.69
N HIS A 125 -4.99 6.71 -4.85
CA HIS A 125 -5.03 6.10 -3.53
C HIS A 125 -6.06 6.76 -2.61
N LEU A 126 -6.20 8.09 -2.67
CA LEU A 126 -7.22 8.80 -1.88
C LEU A 126 -8.63 8.27 -2.20
N ARG A 127 -8.95 8.10 -3.47
CA ARG A 127 -10.25 7.56 -3.90
C ARG A 127 -10.47 6.13 -3.42
N TRP A 128 -9.46 5.28 -3.55
CA TRP A 128 -9.57 3.89 -3.14
C TRP A 128 -9.70 3.73 -1.64
N LEU A 129 -8.90 4.47 -0.87
CA LEU A 129 -8.98 4.45 0.59
C LEU A 129 -10.37 4.88 1.07
N LYS A 130 -10.92 5.94 0.49
CA LYS A 130 -12.26 6.40 0.82
C LYS A 130 -13.31 5.36 0.47
N TRP A 131 -13.23 4.79 -0.73
CA TRP A 131 -14.16 3.75 -1.18
C TRP A 131 -14.06 2.50 -0.30
N ALA A 132 -12.85 2.13 0.13
CA ALA A 132 -12.61 0.96 0.97
C ALA A 132 -13.00 1.18 2.45
N GLY A 133 -13.54 2.33 2.79
CA GLY A 133 -14.06 2.59 4.13
C GLY A 133 -13.03 3.14 5.12
N PHE A 134 -11.88 3.60 4.67
CA PHE A 134 -10.96 4.33 5.53
C PHE A 134 -11.47 5.75 5.78
N ASN A 135 -11.26 6.23 7.00
CA ASN A 135 -11.58 7.59 7.39
C ASN A 135 -10.31 8.44 7.35
N PHE A 136 -10.40 9.62 6.74
CA PHE A 136 -9.32 10.60 6.78
C PHE A 136 -9.50 11.42 8.06
N ILE A 137 -8.62 11.22 9.04
CA ILE A 137 -8.79 11.78 10.37
C ILE A 137 -8.08 13.10 10.57
N GLN A 138 -7.04 13.38 9.76
CA GLN A 138 -6.31 14.64 9.84
C GLN A 138 -5.52 14.90 8.56
N ARG A 139 -5.45 16.17 8.15
CA ARG A 139 -4.54 16.65 7.13
C ARG A 139 -3.33 17.28 7.80
N HIS A 140 -2.14 16.81 7.45
CA HIS A 140 -0.86 17.33 7.92
C HIS A 140 -0.23 18.15 6.79
N GLU A 141 -0.09 19.46 6.95
CA GLU A 141 0.38 20.34 5.88
C GLU A 141 1.89 20.21 5.59
N THR A 142 2.67 19.78 6.58
CA THR A 142 4.14 19.73 6.49
C THR A 142 4.66 18.38 6.98
N PHE A 143 4.18 17.30 6.34
CA PHE A 143 4.50 15.93 6.74
C PHE A 143 5.71 15.39 6.00
N GLY A 144 6.52 14.60 6.71
CA GLY A 144 7.56 13.77 6.12
C GLY A 144 8.82 14.51 5.69
N TYR A 145 9.63 13.82 4.94
CA TYR A 145 10.94 14.29 4.50
C TYR A 145 10.85 15.56 3.66
N GLU A 146 9.87 15.64 2.76
CA GLU A 146 9.69 16.82 1.90
C GLU A 146 8.77 17.89 2.50
N LYS A 147 8.19 17.63 3.68
CA LYS A 147 7.28 18.57 4.37
C LYS A 147 6.13 19.00 3.48
N ARG A 148 5.41 18.01 2.93
CA ARG A 148 4.27 18.21 2.04
C ARG A 148 2.96 17.84 2.72
N PRO A 149 1.80 18.25 2.15
CA PRO A 149 0.51 17.82 2.66
C PRO A 149 0.29 16.32 2.51
N PHE A 150 -0.02 15.66 3.61
CA PHE A 150 -0.43 14.26 3.69
C PHE A 150 -1.72 14.17 4.48
N TYR A 151 -2.54 13.16 4.15
CA TYR A 151 -3.69 12.80 4.97
C TYR A 151 -3.35 11.59 5.81
N GLU A 152 -3.73 11.63 7.08
CA GLU A 152 -3.70 10.48 7.96
C GLU A 152 -5.03 9.74 7.83
N PHE A 153 -4.99 8.43 7.59
CA PHE A 153 -6.17 7.61 7.42
C PHE A 153 -6.18 6.44 8.40
N PHE A 154 -7.40 5.99 8.73
CA PHE A 154 -7.60 5.00 9.77
C PHE A 154 -8.85 4.18 9.50
N ARG A 155 -8.81 2.87 9.83
CA ARG A 155 -9.96 1.99 9.74
C ARG A 155 -9.95 1.00 10.90
N MET A 156 -11.10 0.86 11.57
CA MET A 156 -11.30 -0.17 12.59
C MET A 156 -12.09 -1.33 12.01
N GLN A 157 -11.81 -2.53 12.49
CA GLN A 157 -12.66 -3.67 12.26
C GLN A 157 -13.90 -3.57 13.18
N TRP A 158 -15.07 -3.74 12.58
CA TRP A 158 -16.36 -3.74 13.31
C TRP A 158 -16.87 -5.15 13.56
#